data_88f73e66a89bbde65788566f2755d97a
#
_entry.id   88f73e66a89bbde65788566f2755d97a
#
_cell.length_a   1.000
_cell.length_b   1.000
_cell.length_c   1.000
_cell.angle_alpha   90.00
_cell.angle_beta   90.00
_cell.angle_gamma   90.00
#
_symmetry.space_group_name_H-M   'P 1'
#
loop_
_entity.id
_entity.type
_entity.pdbx_description
1 polymer ?
#
loop_
_entity_poly.entity_id
_entity_poly.type
_entity_poly.pdbx_seq_one_letter_code
_entity_poly.pdbx_strand_id
1 'polypeptide(L)' 'MRVTVKLFATFRKGRFDTEVREVPPGTTVSNVVDGMRLPGSVGIIFVNSRHAVPSHELSDGDTLAIFPFVGGG' A
#
# COMPACT_ATOMS: atom_id res chain seq x y z
N MET A 1 -9.91 2.36 12.09
CA MET A 1 -10.35 1.40 11.06
C MET A 1 -9.22 0.45 10.69
N ARG A 2 -9.57 -0.70 10.19
CA ARG A 2 -8.60 -1.73 9.80
C ARG A 2 -8.44 -1.76 8.29
N VAL A 3 -7.20 -1.79 7.85
CA VAL A 3 -6.89 -2.01 6.44
C VAL A 3 -5.88 -3.15 6.33
N THR A 4 -6.00 -3.94 5.29
CA THR A 4 -5.05 -5.01 5.00
C THR A 4 -4.07 -4.49 3.98
N VAL A 5 -2.77 -4.60 4.28
CA VAL A 5 -1.71 -4.14 3.38
C VAL A 5 -0.98 -5.35 2.84
N LYS A 6 -0.87 -5.42 1.52
CA LYS A 6 -0.13 -6.47 0.81
C LYS A 6 1.03 -5.86 0.05
N LEU A 7 2.21 -6.41 0.26
CA LEU A 7 3.41 -5.99 -0.45
C LEU A 7 3.83 -7.04 -1.46
N PHE A 8 4.39 -6.62 -2.58
CA PHE A 8 4.75 -7.49 -3.69
C PHE A 8 6.20 -7.29 -4.11
N ALA A 9 6.77 -8.32 -4.72
CA ALA A 9 8.11 -8.31 -5.28
C ALA A 9 9.16 -7.86 -4.25
N THR A 10 10.00 -6.92 -4.61
CA THR A 10 11.10 -6.46 -3.75
C THR A 10 10.62 -5.80 -2.45
N PHE A 11 9.38 -5.32 -2.41
CA PHE A 11 8.86 -4.71 -1.19
C PHE A 11 8.61 -5.72 -0.07
N ARG A 12 8.50 -6.99 -0.39
CA ARG A 12 8.37 -8.05 0.63
C ARG A 12 9.66 -8.33 1.36
N LYS A 13 10.79 -8.05 0.74
CA LYS A 13 12.08 -8.45 1.25
C LYS A 13 12.38 -7.78 2.58
N GLY A 14 12.54 -8.60 3.63
CA GLY A 14 12.75 -8.09 4.96
C GLY A 14 11.51 -7.48 5.61
N ARG A 15 10.37 -7.71 5.01
CA ARG A 15 9.08 -7.20 5.49
C ARG A 15 8.06 -8.31 5.53
N PHE A 16 6.79 -7.94 5.49
CA PHE A 16 5.67 -8.89 5.48
C PHE A 16 5.11 -9.02 4.06
N ASP A 17 4.40 -10.11 3.81
CA ASP A 17 3.60 -10.26 2.58
C ASP A 17 2.25 -9.58 2.76
N THR A 18 1.62 -9.83 3.91
CA THR A 18 0.30 -9.31 4.23
C THR A 18 0.26 -8.94 5.71
N GLU A 19 -0.30 -7.79 6.01
CA GLU A 19 -0.43 -7.32 7.38
C GLU A 19 -1.69 -6.49 7.53
N VAL A 20 -2.38 -6.65 8.66
CA VAL A 20 -3.53 -5.81 9.01
C VAL A 20 -3.04 -4.65 9.85
N ARG A 21 -3.45 -3.44 9.51
CA ARG A 21 -3.07 -2.24 10.25
C ARG A 21 -4.29 -1.48 10.73
N GLU A 22 -4.19 -0.96 11.95
CA GLU A 22 -5.16 -0.01 12.47
C GLU A 22 -4.72 1.38 12.05
N VAL A 23 -5.63 2.13 11.43
CA VAL A 23 -5.35 3.50 10.99
C VAL A 23 -6.55 4.37 11.33
N PRO A 24 -6.35 5.69 11.56
CA PRO A 24 -7.47 6.57 11.83
C PRO A 24 -8.32 6.81 10.60
N PRO A 25 -9.60 7.17 10.78
CA PRO A 25 -10.45 7.58 9.66
C PRO A 25 -9.81 8.74 8.91
N GLY A 26 -9.97 8.77 7.61
CA GLY A 26 -9.37 9.80 6.77
C GLY A 26 -7.97 9.48 6.29
N THR A 27 -7.41 8.36 6.71
CA THR A 27 -6.10 7.94 6.23
C THR A 27 -6.15 7.66 4.74
N THR A 28 -5.16 8.20 4.01
CA THR A 28 -5.05 8.01 2.56
C THR A 28 -4.05 6.92 2.24
N VAL A 29 -4.08 6.47 0.98
CA VAL A 29 -3.07 5.56 0.45
C VAL A 29 -1.66 6.13 0.69
N SER A 30 -1.48 7.41 0.38
CA SER A 30 -0.19 8.09 0.56
C SER A 30 0.30 8.05 2.01
N ASN A 31 -0.61 8.25 2.96
CA ASN A 31 -0.24 8.20 4.38
C ASN A 31 0.33 6.83 4.76
N VAL A 32 -0.29 5.75 4.29
CA VAL A 32 0.17 4.41 4.60
C VAL A 32 1.52 4.14 3.93
N VAL A 33 1.62 4.46 2.65
CA VAL A 33 2.84 4.22 1.88
C VAL A 33 4.03 4.99 2.46
N ASP A 34 3.82 6.27 2.76
CA ASP A 34 4.89 7.10 3.31
C ASP A 34 5.37 6.58 4.67
N GLY A 35 4.45 6.11 5.48
CA GLY A 35 4.79 5.57 6.79
C GLY A 35 5.59 4.27 6.75
N MET A 36 5.53 3.57 5.65
CA MET A 36 6.25 2.31 5.50
C MET A 36 7.72 2.46 5.12
N ARG A 37 8.09 3.59 4.59
CA ARG A 37 9.45 3.88 4.13
C ARG A 37 9.99 2.79 3.21
N LEU A 38 9.24 2.51 2.16
CA LEU A 38 9.60 1.48 1.20
C LEU A 38 10.84 1.89 0.40
N PRO A 39 11.71 0.94 0.05
CA PRO A 39 12.88 1.24 -0.78
C PRO A 39 12.45 1.45 -2.23
N GLY A 40 12.98 2.47 -2.85
CA GLY A 40 12.70 2.76 -4.25
C GLY A 40 11.32 3.35 -4.48
N SER A 41 10.94 3.39 -5.71
CA SER A 41 9.69 4.02 -6.12
C SER A 41 8.51 3.04 -6.09
N VAL A 42 7.37 3.54 -5.67
CA VAL A 42 6.12 2.81 -5.75
C VAL A 42 5.60 2.90 -7.19
N GLY A 43 5.25 1.76 -7.77
CA GLY A 43 4.75 1.70 -9.14
C GLY A 43 3.25 1.77 -9.21
N ILE A 44 2.58 0.71 -8.80
CA ILE A 44 1.13 0.60 -8.90
C ILE A 44 0.54 0.30 -7.53
N ILE A 45 -0.60 0.92 -7.26
CA ILE A 45 -1.35 0.70 -6.04
C ILE A 45 -2.77 0.32 -6.40
N PHE A 46 -3.26 -0.76 -5.77
CA PHE A 46 -4.66 -1.16 -5.89
C PHE A 46 -5.33 -1.09 -4.52
N VAL A 47 -6.57 -0.66 -4.50
CA VAL A 47 -7.45 -0.76 -3.35
C VAL A 47 -8.62 -1.62 -3.77
N ASN A 48 -8.78 -2.76 -3.09
CA ASN A 48 -9.82 -3.75 -3.42
C ASN A 48 -9.79 -4.13 -4.90
N SER A 49 -8.59 -4.39 -5.41
CA SER A 49 -8.34 -4.81 -6.81
C SER A 49 -8.62 -3.74 -7.86
N ARG A 50 -8.75 -2.49 -7.44
CA ARG A 50 -8.94 -1.37 -8.36
C ARG A 50 -7.78 -0.41 -8.24
N HIS A 51 -7.30 0.08 -9.37
CA HIS A 51 -6.22 1.06 -9.39
C HIS A 51 -6.61 2.30 -8.56
N ALA A 52 -5.72 2.72 -7.67
CA ALA A 52 -5.97 3.84 -6.78
C ALA A 52 -4.88 4.89 -6.88
N VAL A 53 -5.29 6.14 -6.69
CA VAL A 53 -4.34 7.27 -6.64
C VAL A 53 -3.86 7.47 -5.20
N PRO A 54 -2.69 8.13 -5.01
CA PRO A 54 -2.17 8.34 -3.65
C PRO A 54 -3.10 9.10 -2.70
N SER A 55 -3.92 9.98 -3.23
CA SER A 55 -4.86 10.76 -2.42
C SER A 55 -6.14 10.04 -2.05
N HIS A 56 -6.32 8.81 -2.53
CA HIS A 56 -7.52 8.04 -2.23
C HIS A 56 -7.64 7.78 -0.73
N GLU A 57 -8.80 8.10 -0.14
CA GLU A 57 -9.07 7.83 1.26
C GLU A 57 -9.50 6.38 1.44
N LEU A 58 -8.89 5.73 2.41
CA LEU A 58 -9.18 4.34 2.71
C LEU A 58 -10.44 4.23 3.58
N SER A 59 -11.12 3.10 3.44
CA SER A 59 -12.29 2.76 4.26
C SER A 59 -12.00 1.51 5.07
N ASP A 60 -12.75 1.34 6.15
CA ASP A 60 -12.60 0.16 6.99
C ASP A 60 -12.79 -1.11 6.16
N GLY A 61 -11.88 -2.04 6.32
CA GLY A 61 -11.93 -3.31 5.58
C GLY A 61 -11.25 -3.30 4.22
N ASP A 62 -10.73 -2.16 3.79
CA ASP A 62 -10.04 -2.09 2.50
C ASP A 62 -8.78 -2.94 2.48
N THR A 63 -8.47 -3.46 1.30
CA THR A 63 -7.21 -4.16 1.02
C THR A 63 -6.37 -3.30 0.08
N LEU A 64 -5.20 -2.92 0.56
CA LEU A 64 -4.25 -2.08 -0.17
C LEU A 64 -3.10 -2.95 -0.67
N ALA A 65 -2.93 -3.00 -1.98
CA ALA A 65 -1.86 -3.76 -2.61
C ALA A 65 -0.83 -2.81 -3.23
N ILE A 66 0.42 -2.96 -2.86
CA ILE A 66 1.50 -2.05 -3.26
C ILE A 66 2.56 -2.80 -4.04
N PHE A 67 2.81 -2.34 -5.27
CA PHE A 67 3.81 -2.92 -6.17
C PHE A 67 4.92 -1.93 -6.43
N PRO A 68 6.19 -2.38 -6.45
CA PRO A 68 7.30 -1.49 -6.78
C PRO A 68 7.27 -1.12 -8.26
N PHE A 69 7.85 0.01 -8.57
CA PHE A 69 8.07 0.40 -9.95
C PHE A 69 9.22 -0.43 -10.51
N VAL A 70 8.90 -1.25 -11.48
CA VAL A 70 9.90 -2.02 -12.22
C VAL A 70 10.08 -1.29 -13.54
N GLY A 71 10.73 -0.19 -13.44
CA GLY A 71 10.98 0.62 -14.63
C GLY A 71 12.03 0.02 -15.47
N GLY A 72 11.77 0.06 -16.56
CA GLY A 72 12.51 -0.05 -17.50
C GLY A 72 13.74 -0.38 -17.91
N GLY A 73 13.82 -0.99 -17.44
CA GLY A 73 14.87 -1.18 -17.86
C GLY A 73 15.29 -2.16 -18.62
#